data_839c2fb4740c27da43d224f0970ed892
#
_entry.id   839c2fb4740c27da43d224f0970ed892
#
_cell.length_a   1.000
_cell.length_b   1.000
_cell.length_c   1.000
_cell.angle_alpha   90.00
_cell.angle_beta   90.00
_cell.angle_gamma   90.00
#
_symmetry.space_group_name_H-M   'P 1'
#
loop_
_entity.id
_entity.type
_entity.pdbx_description
1 polymer ?
#
loop_
_entity_poly.entity_id
_entity_poly.type
_entity_poly.pdbx_seq_one_letter_code
_entity_poly.pdbx_strand_id
1 'polypeptide(L)'
;MRMLDRHFRAVLDNAADGVLIEAGERISYVNDPYARMLGYRSVTELSDATIRDIAHPEDFERLSWFGHCRTMGKPAPTRYSFRARGRGGIVTFDATVSLTRVDGEILIMTVVREVPEACAAAEFSLPGLQRLSPRELDVLRLLLQGKRSKEIAAMWNVSEKTIGTHRSRAFQKLALRSDLDLFRLAAEMGAL
;
A
#
# COMPACT_ATOMS: atom_id res chain seq x y z
N MET A 1 -3.34 6.98 -23.96
CA MET A 1 -3.15 8.07 -22.97
C MET A 1 -2.45 9.23 -23.65
N ARG A 2 -3.21 10.21 -24.10
CA ARG A 2 -2.68 11.42 -24.76
C ARG A 2 -2.15 12.36 -23.68
N MET A 3 -0.83 12.46 -23.64
CA MET A 3 -0.05 13.59 -23.13
C MET A 3 -0.68 14.33 -21.93
N LEU A 4 -0.20 13.97 -20.73
CA LEU A 4 -0.06 14.97 -19.69
C LEU A 4 0.56 16.19 -20.39
N ASP A 5 -0.14 17.32 -20.38
CA ASP A 5 0.29 18.53 -21.03
C ASP A 5 1.75 18.81 -20.63
N ARG A 6 2.56 19.24 -21.58
CA ARG A 6 3.98 19.55 -21.41
C ARG A 6 4.24 20.44 -20.19
N HIS A 7 3.29 21.35 -19.93
CA HIS A 7 3.33 22.24 -18.77
C HIS A 7 3.08 21.49 -17.44
N PHE A 8 2.17 20.54 -17.42
CA PHE A 8 1.89 19.73 -16.22
C PHE A 8 3.08 18.86 -15.86
N ARG A 9 3.71 18.21 -16.84
CA ARG A 9 4.97 17.48 -16.63
C ARG A 9 6.05 18.38 -16.07
N ALA A 10 6.27 19.55 -16.66
CA ALA A 10 7.27 20.49 -16.19
C ALA A 10 7.05 20.93 -14.73
N VAL A 11 5.80 21.07 -14.29
CA VAL A 11 5.47 21.39 -12.89
C VAL A 11 5.82 20.21 -11.97
N LEU A 12 5.47 18.99 -12.35
CA LEU A 12 5.76 17.80 -11.55
C LEU A 12 7.26 17.48 -11.50
N ASP A 13 7.98 17.68 -12.60
CA ASP A 13 9.44 17.45 -12.68
C ASP A 13 10.24 18.46 -11.85
N ASN A 14 9.69 19.64 -11.59
CA ASN A 14 10.28 20.66 -10.71
C ASN A 14 9.78 20.55 -9.24
N ALA A 15 8.92 19.60 -8.89
CA ALA A 15 8.53 19.38 -7.51
C ALA A 15 9.72 18.92 -6.66
N ALA A 16 9.71 19.23 -5.36
CA ALA A 16 10.71 18.72 -4.44
C ALA A 16 10.45 17.23 -4.09
N ASP A 17 9.18 16.84 -4.09
CA ASP A 17 8.72 15.51 -3.75
C ASP A 17 8.74 14.57 -4.97
N GLY A 18 8.93 13.29 -4.74
CA GLY A 18 8.79 12.26 -5.77
C GLY A 18 7.32 12.07 -6.13
N VAL A 19 7.00 11.96 -7.41
CA VAL A 19 5.65 11.72 -7.91
C VAL A 19 5.62 10.49 -8.80
N LEU A 20 4.67 9.60 -8.50
CA LEU A 20 4.37 8.39 -9.25
C LEU A 20 2.88 8.41 -9.62
N ILE A 21 2.54 8.08 -10.87
CA ILE A 21 1.15 7.88 -11.30
C ILE A 21 1.01 6.49 -11.89
N GLU A 22 0.04 5.74 -11.38
CA GLU A 22 -0.31 4.40 -11.84
C GLU A 22 -1.62 4.44 -12.61
N ALA A 23 -1.67 3.70 -13.70
CA ALA A 23 -2.88 3.38 -14.46
C ALA A 23 -3.04 1.85 -14.49
N GLY A 24 -4.00 1.33 -13.74
CA GLY A 24 -4.09 -0.10 -13.49
C GLY A 24 -2.86 -0.61 -12.72
N GLU A 25 -2.18 -1.63 -13.26
CA GLU A 25 -0.97 -2.22 -12.65
C GLU A 25 0.34 -1.59 -13.17
N ARG A 26 0.24 -0.62 -14.08
CA ARG A 26 1.41 -0.02 -14.73
C ARG A 26 1.70 1.37 -14.21
N ILE A 27 2.97 1.67 -14.11
CA ILE A 27 3.44 3.03 -13.88
C ILE A 27 3.30 3.79 -15.19
N SER A 28 2.45 4.82 -15.19
CA SER A 28 2.19 5.66 -16.36
C SER A 28 3.04 6.93 -16.38
N TYR A 29 3.52 7.34 -15.20
CA TYR A 29 4.39 8.50 -15.04
C TYR A 29 5.20 8.42 -13.75
N VAL A 30 6.43 8.86 -13.81
CA VAL A 30 7.27 9.23 -12.66
C VAL A 30 7.98 10.54 -12.97
N ASN A 31 8.25 11.36 -11.95
CA ASN A 31 9.05 12.56 -12.09
C ASN A 31 10.55 12.28 -11.80
N ASP A 32 11.41 13.24 -12.20
CA ASP A 32 12.84 13.18 -11.97
C ASP A 32 13.24 13.02 -10.48
N PRO A 33 12.61 13.73 -9.51
CA PRO A 33 12.87 13.51 -8.09
C PRO A 33 12.66 12.05 -7.65
N TYR A 34 11.54 11.42 -8.07
CA TYR A 34 11.27 10.02 -7.75
C TYR A 34 12.36 9.07 -8.26
N ALA A 35 12.76 9.24 -9.53
CA ALA A 35 13.83 8.44 -10.12
C ALA A 35 15.16 8.62 -9.36
N ARG A 36 15.52 9.87 -9.02
CA ARG A 36 16.75 10.16 -8.25
C ARG A 36 16.74 9.55 -6.85
N MET A 37 15.62 9.62 -6.12
CA MET A 37 15.47 9.00 -4.79
C MET A 37 15.73 7.51 -4.84
N LEU A 38 15.34 6.83 -5.91
CA LEU A 38 15.61 5.41 -6.15
C LEU A 38 17.01 5.14 -6.74
N GLY A 39 17.83 6.17 -6.97
CA GLY A 39 19.17 6.03 -7.51
C GLY A 39 19.25 5.78 -9.02
N TYR A 40 18.17 6.06 -9.76
CA TYR A 40 18.15 6.01 -11.22
C TYR A 40 18.66 7.31 -11.83
N ARG A 41 19.29 7.21 -13.01
CA ARG A 41 19.82 8.37 -13.72
C ARG A 41 18.77 9.10 -14.56
N SER A 42 17.72 8.40 -14.95
CA SER A 42 16.65 8.91 -15.79
C SER A 42 15.34 8.21 -15.50
N VAL A 43 14.22 8.92 -15.64
CA VAL A 43 12.86 8.36 -15.58
C VAL A 43 12.61 7.28 -16.64
N THR A 44 13.36 7.31 -17.76
CA THR A 44 13.23 6.29 -18.81
C THR A 44 13.62 4.88 -18.35
N GLU A 45 14.43 4.76 -17.31
CA GLU A 45 14.78 3.48 -16.72
C GLU A 45 13.62 2.83 -15.94
N LEU A 46 12.58 3.60 -15.66
CA LEU A 46 11.35 3.19 -14.96
C LEU A 46 10.12 3.12 -15.89
N SER A 47 10.29 3.34 -17.19
CA SER A 47 9.16 3.46 -18.14
C SER A 47 8.29 2.21 -18.26
N ASP A 48 8.84 1.04 -18.05
CA ASP A 48 8.13 -0.25 -18.11
C ASP A 48 7.99 -0.91 -16.73
N ALA A 49 8.41 -0.22 -15.67
CA ALA A 49 8.33 -0.73 -14.32
C ALA A 49 6.87 -0.81 -13.83
N THR A 50 6.64 -1.75 -12.95
CA THR A 50 5.40 -1.88 -12.19
C THR A 50 5.68 -1.58 -10.71
N ILE A 51 4.64 -1.39 -9.92
CA ILE A 51 4.82 -1.24 -8.46
C ILE A 51 5.49 -2.47 -7.84
N ARG A 52 5.30 -3.66 -8.43
CA ARG A 52 5.98 -4.90 -8.02
C ARG A 52 7.49 -4.83 -8.16
N ASP A 53 7.98 -4.16 -9.19
CA ASP A 53 9.41 -4.04 -9.45
C ASP A 53 10.09 -3.07 -8.49
N ILE A 54 9.33 -2.07 -8.03
CA ILE A 54 9.83 -1.00 -7.17
C ILE A 54 9.60 -1.29 -5.68
N ALA A 55 8.45 -1.78 -5.29
CA ALA A 55 8.13 -2.03 -3.89
C ALA A 55 9.02 -3.12 -3.29
N HIS A 56 9.36 -2.98 -2.00
CA HIS A 56 9.98 -4.07 -1.27
C HIS A 56 9.02 -5.27 -1.21
N PRO A 57 9.48 -6.52 -1.35
CA PRO A 57 8.60 -7.71 -1.38
C PRO A 57 7.65 -7.81 -0.20
N GLU A 58 8.10 -7.46 1.00
CA GLU A 58 7.26 -7.49 2.20
C GLU A 58 6.17 -6.42 2.23
N ASP A 59 6.34 -5.32 1.48
CA ASP A 59 5.36 -4.24 1.40
C ASP A 59 4.45 -4.36 0.18
N PHE A 60 4.87 -5.13 -0.86
CA PHE A 60 4.16 -5.21 -2.13
C PHE A 60 2.71 -5.67 -1.98
N GLU A 61 2.45 -6.74 -1.23
CA GLU A 61 1.08 -7.26 -1.07
C GLU A 61 0.15 -6.23 -0.43
N ARG A 62 0.65 -5.50 0.57
CA ARG A 62 -0.07 -4.41 1.22
C ARG A 62 -0.38 -3.26 0.27
N LEU A 63 0.61 -2.82 -0.50
CA LEU A 63 0.46 -1.74 -1.48
C LEU A 63 -0.52 -2.12 -2.59
N SER A 64 -0.39 -3.33 -3.14
CA SER A 64 -1.30 -3.88 -4.15
C SER A 64 -2.74 -3.94 -3.63
N TRP A 65 -2.92 -4.36 -2.38
CA TRP A 65 -4.23 -4.36 -1.74
C TRP A 65 -4.82 -2.96 -1.61
N PHE A 66 -4.04 -1.95 -1.19
CA PHE A 66 -4.51 -0.57 -1.10
C PHE A 66 -4.92 -0.03 -2.47
N GLY A 67 -4.15 -0.32 -3.52
CA GLY A 67 -4.50 0.01 -4.90
C GLY A 67 -5.82 -0.62 -5.32
N HIS A 68 -5.99 -1.92 -5.07
CA HIS A 68 -7.24 -2.64 -5.36
C HIS A 68 -8.44 -2.05 -4.60
N CYS A 69 -8.30 -1.77 -3.31
CA CYS A 69 -9.38 -1.14 -2.54
C CYS A 69 -9.80 0.19 -3.16
N ARG A 70 -8.84 1.05 -3.54
CA ARG A 70 -9.12 2.34 -4.18
C ARG A 70 -9.87 2.18 -5.49
N THR A 71 -9.44 1.27 -6.35
CA THR A 71 -10.10 1.04 -7.66
C THR A 71 -11.52 0.51 -7.50
N MET A 72 -11.79 -0.24 -6.43
CA MET A 72 -13.11 -0.77 -6.10
C MET A 72 -13.98 0.23 -5.30
N GLY A 73 -13.52 1.45 -5.06
CA GLY A 73 -14.21 2.46 -4.25
C GLY A 73 -14.32 2.10 -2.78
N LYS A 74 -13.47 1.19 -2.30
CA LYS A 74 -13.38 0.82 -0.88
C LYS A 74 -12.42 1.75 -0.13
N PRO A 75 -12.60 1.93 1.18
CA PRO A 75 -11.65 2.69 1.99
C PRO A 75 -10.24 2.12 1.89
N ALA A 76 -9.27 3.00 1.71
CA ALA A 76 -7.84 2.68 1.75
C ALA A 76 -7.08 3.87 2.35
N PRO A 77 -5.93 3.64 3.02
CA PRO A 77 -5.13 4.72 3.59
C PRO A 77 -4.73 5.72 2.53
N THR A 78 -4.81 7.01 2.83
CA THR A 78 -4.32 8.07 1.96
C THR A 78 -2.89 8.47 2.28
N ARG A 79 -2.35 8.04 3.43
CA ARG A 79 -0.98 8.27 3.86
C ARG A 79 -0.43 7.03 4.55
N TYR A 80 0.78 6.64 4.19
CA TYR A 80 1.50 5.50 4.78
C TYR A 80 2.97 5.50 4.36
N SER A 81 3.80 4.83 5.16
CA SER A 81 5.18 4.59 4.79
C SER A 81 5.34 3.24 4.09
N PHE A 82 6.30 3.14 3.18
CA PHE A 82 6.68 1.89 2.55
C PHE A 82 8.15 1.90 2.14
N ARG A 83 8.71 0.69 1.96
CA ARG A 83 10.07 0.50 1.47
C ARG A 83 10.04 0.24 -0.02
N ALA A 84 10.96 0.87 -0.73
CA ALA A 84 11.19 0.69 -2.15
C ALA A 84 12.60 0.17 -2.42
N ARG A 85 12.75 -0.60 -3.49
CA ARG A 85 14.04 -1.09 -3.97
C ARG A 85 14.62 -0.08 -4.95
N GLY A 86 15.65 0.62 -4.52
CA GLY A 86 16.45 1.47 -5.38
C GLY A 86 17.74 0.79 -5.82
N ARG A 87 18.46 1.39 -6.75
CA ARG A 87 19.78 0.91 -7.21
C ARG A 87 20.85 0.93 -6.11
N GLY A 88 20.71 1.87 -5.16
CA GLY A 88 21.63 2.02 -4.03
C GLY A 88 21.25 1.20 -2.79
N GLY A 89 20.14 0.47 -2.82
CA GLY A 89 19.61 -0.26 -1.68
C GLY A 89 18.12 0.01 -1.44
N ILE A 90 17.68 -0.23 -0.23
CA ILE A 90 16.30 0.01 0.19
C ILE A 90 16.16 1.48 0.57
N VAL A 91 15.11 2.12 0.04
CA VAL A 91 14.72 3.50 0.36
C VAL A 91 13.37 3.45 1.03
N THR A 92 13.21 4.19 2.12
CA THR A 92 11.92 4.29 2.82
C THR A 92 11.23 5.59 2.45
N PHE A 93 9.97 5.49 2.08
CA PHE A 93 9.13 6.62 1.70
C PHE A 93 7.96 6.83 2.66
N ASP A 94 7.67 8.09 2.98
CA ASP A 94 6.37 8.55 3.45
C ASP A 94 5.55 8.96 2.21
N ALA A 95 4.41 8.32 2.02
CA ALA A 95 3.58 8.45 0.83
C ALA A 95 2.23 9.09 1.15
N THR A 96 1.82 10.04 0.31
CA THR A 96 0.45 10.54 0.25
C THR A 96 -0.16 10.11 -1.08
N VAL A 97 -1.32 9.44 -1.03
CA VAL A 97 -1.94 8.82 -2.20
C VAL A 97 -3.33 9.39 -2.45
N SER A 98 -3.57 9.75 -3.68
CA SER A 98 -4.87 10.22 -4.18
C SER A 98 -5.31 9.43 -5.41
N LEU A 99 -6.62 9.36 -5.61
CA LEU A 99 -7.24 8.74 -6.78
C LEU A 99 -7.99 9.81 -7.57
N THR A 100 -7.81 9.79 -8.88
CA THR A 100 -8.56 10.63 -9.81
C THR A 100 -9.07 9.81 -10.98
N ARG A 101 -10.00 10.38 -11.75
CA ARG A 101 -10.49 9.80 -13.01
C ARG A 101 -10.25 10.79 -14.13
N VAL A 102 -9.61 10.30 -15.19
CA VAL A 102 -9.35 11.07 -16.40
C VAL A 102 -9.82 10.23 -17.59
N ASP A 103 -10.72 10.77 -18.41
CA ASP A 103 -11.29 10.09 -19.58
C ASP A 103 -11.86 8.68 -19.26
N GLY A 104 -12.42 8.50 -18.05
CA GLY A 104 -12.96 7.23 -17.57
C GLY A 104 -11.92 6.27 -16.97
N GLU A 105 -10.64 6.53 -17.14
CA GLU A 105 -9.54 5.76 -16.55
C GLU A 105 -9.28 6.18 -15.10
N ILE A 106 -9.06 5.22 -14.22
CA ILE A 106 -8.68 5.47 -12.84
C ILE A 106 -7.17 5.62 -12.75
N LEU A 107 -6.73 6.76 -12.23
CA LEU A 107 -5.34 7.07 -11.98
C LEU A 107 -5.10 7.16 -10.48
N ILE A 108 -4.07 6.50 -9.99
CA ILE A 108 -3.59 6.60 -8.60
C ILE A 108 -2.31 7.43 -8.62
N MET A 109 -2.37 8.61 -8.01
CA MET A 109 -1.20 9.46 -7.84
C MET A 109 -0.64 9.29 -6.45
N THR A 110 0.63 8.96 -6.37
CA THR A 110 1.41 8.82 -5.13
C THR A 110 2.49 9.89 -5.10
N VAL A 111 2.48 10.71 -4.06
CA VAL A 111 3.52 11.69 -3.75
C VAL A 111 4.35 11.12 -2.61
N VAL A 112 5.67 11.07 -2.76
CA VAL A 112 6.58 10.48 -1.78
C VAL A 112 7.66 11.44 -1.34
N ARG A 113 8.07 11.28 -0.08
CA ARG A 113 9.30 11.83 0.50
C ARG A 113 10.15 10.72 1.04
N GLU A 114 11.45 10.80 0.82
CA GLU A 114 12.39 9.91 1.48
C GLU A 114 12.46 10.24 2.97
N VAL A 115 12.39 9.21 3.81
CA VAL A 115 12.49 9.32 5.27
C VAL A 115 13.54 8.34 5.79
N PRO A 116 14.23 8.67 6.90
CA PRO A 116 15.13 7.72 7.53
C PRO A 116 14.40 6.43 7.91
N GLU A 117 15.06 5.28 7.74
CA GLU A 117 14.49 3.97 8.07
C GLU A 117 14.00 3.88 9.52
N ALA A 118 14.68 4.56 10.45
CA ALA A 118 14.25 4.66 11.84
C ALA A 118 12.88 5.33 12.04
N CYS A 119 12.48 6.24 11.15
CA CYS A 119 11.17 6.88 11.21
C CYS A 119 10.06 5.95 10.71
N ALA A 120 10.36 5.09 9.74
CA ALA A 120 9.40 4.10 9.24
C ALA A 120 9.11 3.01 10.29
N ALA A 121 10.11 2.60 11.04
CA ALA A 121 9.96 1.60 12.11
C ALA A 121 9.07 2.10 13.27
N ALA A 122 9.05 3.40 13.53
CA ALA A 122 8.25 3.98 14.62
C ALA A 122 6.75 3.99 14.31
N GLU A 123 6.35 4.11 13.04
CA GLU A 123 4.93 4.09 12.61
C GLU A 123 4.36 2.66 12.51
N PHE A 124 5.21 1.63 12.46
CA PHE A 124 4.80 0.23 12.34
C PHE A 124 4.59 -0.50 13.68
N SER A 125 4.89 0.15 14.81
CA SER A 125 4.70 -0.44 16.15
C SER A 125 3.30 -0.13 16.67
N LEU A 126 2.36 -1.03 16.41
CA LEU A 126 1.04 -0.95 16.99
C LEU A 126 0.99 -1.42 18.43
N PRO A 127 0.46 -0.61 19.34
CA PRO A 127 0.06 -1.08 20.66
C PRO A 127 -1.15 -2.02 20.54
N GLY A 128 -0.96 -3.26 20.26
CA GLY A 128 -2.07 -4.21 20.13
C GLY A 128 -1.77 -5.41 19.25
N LEU A 129 -1.08 -5.23 18.11
CA LEU A 129 -0.69 -6.36 17.26
C LEU A 129 0.27 -7.34 17.96
N GLN A 130 1.12 -6.83 18.85
CA GLN A 130 2.00 -7.66 19.71
C GLN A 130 1.23 -8.62 20.63
N ARG A 131 -0.07 -8.37 20.85
CA ARG A 131 -0.95 -9.24 21.64
C ARG A 131 -1.61 -10.34 20.81
N LEU A 132 -1.52 -10.27 19.50
CA LEU A 132 -2.10 -11.27 18.60
C LEU A 132 -1.18 -12.48 18.50
N SER A 133 -1.78 -13.67 18.50
CA SER A 133 -1.06 -14.86 18.09
C SER A 133 -0.82 -14.85 16.58
N PRO A 134 0.18 -15.60 16.06
CA PRO A 134 0.41 -15.69 14.61
C PRO A 134 -0.85 -16.07 13.83
N ARG A 135 -1.67 -16.97 14.34
CA ARG A 135 -2.92 -17.39 13.70
C ARG A 135 -4.01 -16.31 13.69
N GLU A 136 -4.10 -15.50 14.75
CA GLU A 136 -5.01 -14.36 14.81
C GLU A 136 -4.59 -13.28 13.81
N LEU A 137 -3.29 -13.03 13.68
CA LEU A 137 -2.75 -12.08 12.73
C LEU A 137 -2.99 -12.53 11.27
N ASP A 138 -2.75 -13.81 10.98
CA ASP A 138 -2.99 -14.40 9.66
C ASP A 138 -4.47 -14.32 9.26
N VAL A 139 -5.39 -14.57 10.20
CA VAL A 139 -6.84 -14.40 9.94
C VAL A 139 -7.15 -12.95 9.59
N LEU A 140 -6.63 -11.97 10.34
CA LEU A 140 -6.87 -10.57 10.05
C LEU A 140 -6.31 -10.17 8.69
N ARG A 141 -5.11 -10.62 8.33
CA ARG A 141 -4.50 -10.39 7.01
C ARG A 141 -5.40 -10.90 5.88
N LEU A 142 -5.90 -12.12 6.00
CA LEU A 142 -6.77 -12.73 5.00
C LEU A 142 -8.15 -12.04 4.92
N LEU A 143 -8.70 -11.59 6.05
CA LEU A 143 -9.94 -10.79 6.07
C LEU A 143 -9.73 -9.45 5.36
N LEU A 144 -8.58 -8.78 5.59
CA LEU A 144 -8.23 -7.55 4.90
C LEU A 144 -8.03 -7.75 3.40
N GLN A 145 -7.55 -8.93 2.97
CA GLN A 145 -7.50 -9.35 1.56
C GLN A 145 -8.89 -9.67 0.99
N GLY A 146 -9.97 -9.46 1.75
CA GLY A 146 -11.35 -9.70 1.33
C GLY A 146 -11.77 -11.17 1.37
N LYS A 147 -10.95 -12.07 1.93
CA LYS A 147 -11.32 -13.47 2.11
C LYS A 147 -12.41 -13.61 3.16
N ARG A 148 -13.42 -14.43 2.87
CA ARG A 148 -14.47 -14.77 3.84
C ARG A 148 -13.98 -15.90 4.76
N SER A 149 -14.51 -15.96 5.98
CA SER A 149 -14.16 -17.01 6.95
C SER A 149 -14.25 -18.42 6.37
N LYS A 150 -15.22 -18.68 5.49
CA LYS A 150 -15.41 -19.96 4.79
C LYS A 150 -14.23 -20.26 3.84
N GLU A 151 -13.74 -19.27 3.12
CA GLU A 151 -12.60 -19.41 2.19
C GLU A 151 -11.30 -19.68 2.97
N ILE A 152 -11.10 -18.95 4.07
CA ILE A 152 -9.94 -19.15 4.96
C ILE A 152 -9.98 -20.55 5.58
N ALA A 153 -11.14 -21.00 6.01
CA ALA A 153 -11.34 -22.33 6.57
C ALA A 153 -10.97 -23.43 5.55
N ALA A 154 -11.42 -23.27 4.29
CA ALA A 154 -11.07 -24.19 3.21
C ALA A 154 -9.57 -24.17 2.90
N MET A 155 -8.93 -22.99 2.84
CA MET A 155 -7.48 -22.86 2.60
C MET A 155 -6.63 -23.55 3.68
N TRP A 156 -7.07 -23.50 4.92
CA TRP A 156 -6.33 -24.08 6.06
C TRP A 156 -6.78 -25.48 6.47
N ASN A 157 -7.78 -26.03 5.77
CA ASN A 157 -8.39 -27.32 6.09
C ASN A 157 -8.86 -27.42 7.54
N VAL A 158 -9.53 -26.37 8.01
CA VAL A 158 -10.12 -26.28 9.37
C VAL A 158 -11.59 -25.91 9.28
N SER A 159 -12.31 -26.00 10.42
CA SER A 159 -13.71 -25.59 10.47
C SER A 159 -13.86 -24.07 10.40
N GLU A 160 -14.96 -23.58 9.81
CA GLU A 160 -15.29 -22.15 9.84
C GLU A 160 -15.43 -21.61 11.26
N LYS A 161 -15.89 -22.45 12.20
CA LYS A 161 -15.95 -22.14 13.62
C LYS A 161 -14.56 -21.84 14.21
N THR A 162 -13.53 -22.57 13.76
CA THR A 162 -12.13 -22.33 14.17
C THR A 162 -11.66 -20.94 13.72
N ILE A 163 -11.94 -20.58 12.48
CA ILE A 163 -11.62 -19.24 11.95
C ILE A 163 -12.39 -18.16 12.70
N GLY A 164 -13.69 -18.39 12.96
CA GLY A 164 -14.53 -17.49 13.77
C GLY A 164 -13.97 -17.26 15.18
N THR A 165 -13.40 -18.29 15.79
CA THR A 165 -12.76 -18.18 17.11
C THR A 165 -11.50 -17.31 17.05
N HIS A 166 -10.63 -17.53 16.06
CA HIS A 166 -9.43 -16.69 15.88
C HIS A 166 -9.80 -15.23 15.58
N ARG A 167 -10.78 -15.01 14.69
CA ARG A 167 -11.30 -13.68 14.38
C ARG A 167 -11.84 -12.98 15.63
N SER A 168 -12.72 -13.63 16.40
CA SER A 168 -13.31 -13.04 17.61
C SER A 168 -12.24 -12.66 18.64
N ARG A 169 -11.25 -13.52 18.86
CA ARG A 169 -10.14 -13.24 19.78
C ARG A 169 -9.30 -12.06 19.30
N ALA A 170 -8.98 -12.00 18.00
CA ALA A 170 -8.24 -10.90 17.43
C ALA A 170 -9.01 -9.58 17.57
N PHE A 171 -10.30 -9.58 17.25
CA PHE A 171 -11.19 -8.42 17.38
C PHE A 171 -11.27 -7.93 18.82
N GLN A 172 -11.43 -8.85 19.78
CA GLN A 172 -11.45 -8.51 21.20
C GLN A 172 -10.14 -7.87 21.66
N LYS A 173 -8.99 -8.43 21.26
CA LYS A 173 -7.65 -7.90 21.61
C LYS A 173 -7.37 -6.51 21.03
N LEU A 174 -7.93 -6.21 19.87
CA LEU A 174 -7.82 -4.93 19.18
C LEU A 174 -8.98 -3.97 19.43
N ALA A 175 -9.93 -4.35 20.30
CA ALA A 175 -11.16 -3.61 20.60
C ALA A 175 -12.00 -3.27 19.35
N LEU A 176 -11.96 -4.13 18.32
CA LEU A 176 -12.75 -3.98 17.09
C LEU A 176 -14.16 -4.57 17.29
N ARG A 177 -15.17 -3.94 16.70
CA ARG A 177 -16.56 -4.38 16.75
C ARG A 177 -17.06 -4.96 15.43
N SER A 178 -16.39 -4.61 14.32
CA SER A 178 -16.82 -4.98 12.97
C SER A 178 -15.63 -5.09 12.01
N ASP A 179 -15.86 -5.70 10.85
CA ASP A 179 -14.88 -5.70 9.76
C ASP A 179 -14.58 -4.26 9.27
N LEU A 180 -15.57 -3.36 9.36
CA LEU A 180 -15.37 -1.95 9.04
C LEU A 180 -14.36 -1.30 9.98
N ASP A 181 -14.39 -1.64 11.28
CA ASP A 181 -13.39 -1.13 12.23
C ASP A 181 -12.02 -1.69 11.93
N LEU A 182 -11.93 -2.96 11.50
CA LEU A 182 -10.67 -3.58 11.05
C LEU A 182 -10.12 -2.85 9.82
N PHE A 183 -10.95 -2.58 8.82
CA PHE A 183 -10.54 -1.82 7.62
C PHE A 183 -10.12 -0.39 7.97
N ARG A 184 -10.86 0.27 8.88
CA ARG A 184 -10.52 1.62 9.33
C ARG A 184 -9.20 1.63 10.07
N LEU A 185 -9.00 0.70 11.00
CA LEU A 185 -7.76 0.55 11.74
C LEU A 185 -6.58 0.29 10.77
N ALA A 186 -6.73 -0.64 9.83
CA ALA A 186 -5.71 -0.90 8.82
C ALA A 186 -5.44 0.34 7.94
N ALA A 187 -6.47 1.12 7.65
CA ALA A 187 -6.36 2.36 6.88
C ALA A 187 -5.60 3.46 7.66
N GLU A 188 -5.90 3.64 8.93
CA GLU A 188 -5.23 4.64 9.79
C GLU A 188 -3.75 4.32 10.01
N MET A 189 -3.38 3.05 9.93
CA MET A 189 -2.09 2.55 10.35
C MET A 189 -1.14 2.22 9.21
N GLY A 190 -1.64 2.14 7.98
CA GLY A 190 -0.82 1.74 6.85
C GLY A 190 -0.10 0.37 7.02
N ALA A 191 -0.55 -0.47 7.95
CA ALA A 191 0.27 -1.49 8.59
C ALA A 191 -0.24 -2.93 8.46
N LEU A 192 -1.24 -3.22 7.61
CA LEU A 192 -1.64 -4.62 7.38
C LEU A 192 -1.72 -4.94 5.91
#